data_07cd16dad7d4a42e347d91f53cfdb241
#
_entry.id   07cd16dad7d4a42e347d91f53cfdb241
#
_cell.length_a   1.000
_cell.length_b   1.000
_cell.length_c   1.000
_cell.angle_alpha   90.00
_cell.angle_beta   90.00
_cell.angle_gamma   90.00
#
_symmetry.space_group_name_H-M   'P 1'
#
loop_
_entity.id
_entity.type
_entity.pdbx_description
1 polymer ?
#
loop_
_entity_poly.entity_id
_entity_poly.type
_entity_poly.pdbx_seq_one_letter_code
_entity_poly.pdbx_strand_id
1 'polypeptide(L)'
;PGNATLKNLYYRLMSNISYENHFLSLDAAKAEKTKYAEVRVLRAYSYFLMLDFFGDPTFIDKISAETPRQAHSYNSKFESGKSYTRAELLQLGREFLFNWVKDELLAAEPDLLEAKPETDSDADYGRIDKGTCWLLLSRLYLNAGTYLNNDGQDNPYWKEALEYAEKVIESPYALFDDSKMSAEAKANGYKPYDLLFMG
;
A
#
# COMPACT_ATOMS: atom_id res chain seq x y z
N PRO A 1 -23.14 -17.23 -7.28
CA PRO A 1 -21.86 -17.60 -7.85
C PRO A 1 -20.90 -16.43 -7.66
N GLY A 2 -19.90 -16.63 -6.77
CA GLY A 2 -18.90 -15.58 -6.47
C GLY A 2 -17.96 -15.38 -7.66
N ASN A 3 -17.43 -14.15 -7.80
CA ASN A 3 -16.43 -13.84 -8.82
C ASN A 3 -15.11 -14.54 -8.46
N ALA A 4 -14.69 -15.53 -9.26
CA ALA A 4 -13.48 -16.32 -9.03
C ALA A 4 -12.21 -15.46 -9.00
N THR A 5 -12.14 -14.39 -9.80
CA THR A 5 -11.01 -13.46 -9.84
C THR A 5 -10.84 -12.73 -8.50
N LEU A 6 -11.92 -12.17 -7.96
CA LEU A 6 -11.90 -11.50 -6.65
C LEU A 6 -11.55 -12.46 -5.52
N LYS A 7 -12.08 -13.70 -5.56
CA LYS A 7 -11.74 -14.73 -4.59
C LYS A 7 -10.24 -15.06 -4.62
N ASN A 8 -9.68 -15.23 -5.81
CA ASN A 8 -8.26 -15.52 -5.99
C ASN A 8 -7.38 -14.35 -5.54
N LEU A 9 -7.79 -13.11 -5.84
CA LEU A 9 -7.12 -11.91 -5.36
C LEU A 9 -7.08 -11.87 -3.82
N TYR A 10 -8.23 -12.10 -3.17
CA TYR A 10 -8.33 -12.15 -1.71
C TYR A 10 -7.34 -13.15 -1.10
N TYR A 11 -7.34 -14.39 -1.59
CA TYR A 11 -6.44 -15.42 -1.08
C TYR A 11 -4.98 -15.10 -1.33
N ARG A 12 -4.64 -14.51 -2.48
CA ARG A 12 -3.27 -14.10 -2.77
C ARG A 12 -2.78 -13.01 -1.82
N LEU A 13 -3.62 -11.97 -1.58
CA LEU A 13 -3.29 -10.92 -0.62
C LEU A 13 -3.15 -11.46 0.81
N MET A 14 -4.04 -12.35 1.26
CA MET A 14 -3.91 -13.00 2.56
C MET A 14 -2.65 -13.86 2.68
N SER A 15 -2.25 -14.54 1.61
CA SER A 15 -0.98 -15.30 1.59
C SER A 15 0.23 -14.37 1.69
N ASN A 16 0.24 -13.26 0.95
CA ASN A 16 1.30 -12.26 1.04
C ASN A 16 1.42 -11.73 2.48
N ILE A 17 0.30 -11.28 3.08
CA ILE A 17 0.24 -10.80 4.46
C ILE A 17 0.79 -11.85 5.44
N SER A 18 0.50 -13.12 5.23
CA SER A 18 1.02 -14.20 6.07
C SER A 18 2.55 -14.33 5.98
N TYR A 19 3.12 -14.25 4.78
CA TYR A 19 4.58 -14.25 4.57
C TYR A 19 5.24 -13.00 5.15
N GLU A 20 4.65 -11.83 4.94
CA GLU A 20 5.11 -10.56 5.48
C GLU A 20 5.10 -10.58 7.02
N ASN A 21 4.02 -11.05 7.65
CA ASN A 21 3.96 -11.24 9.09
C ASN A 21 5.02 -12.24 9.60
N HIS A 22 5.25 -13.32 8.86
CA HIS A 22 6.27 -14.30 9.23
C HIS A 22 7.66 -13.64 9.20
N PHE A 23 8.02 -12.95 8.13
CA PHE A 23 9.29 -12.24 8.04
C PHE A 23 9.46 -11.25 9.21
N LEU A 24 8.46 -10.40 9.44
CA LEU A 24 8.49 -9.39 10.50
C LEU A 24 8.51 -9.98 11.93
N SER A 25 8.21 -11.26 12.10
CA SER A 25 8.32 -11.94 13.40
C SER A 25 9.75 -12.39 13.73
N LEU A 26 10.64 -12.47 12.75
CA LEU A 26 12.00 -12.99 12.90
C LEU A 26 12.91 -11.94 13.56
N ASP A 27 13.68 -12.33 14.57
CA ASP A 27 14.63 -11.43 15.24
C ASP A 27 15.76 -10.99 14.29
N ALA A 28 16.20 -11.86 13.38
CA ALA A 28 17.16 -11.52 12.35
C ALA A 28 16.64 -10.41 11.39
N ALA A 29 15.36 -10.42 11.09
CA ALA A 29 14.75 -9.38 10.25
C ALA A 29 14.71 -8.02 10.97
N LYS A 30 14.42 -8.01 12.25
CA LYS A 30 14.40 -6.78 13.08
C LYS A 30 15.76 -6.09 13.18
N ALA A 31 16.86 -6.85 13.03
CA ALA A 31 18.21 -6.31 12.99
C ALA A 31 18.53 -5.55 11.68
N GLU A 32 17.83 -5.87 10.60
CA GLU A 32 18.00 -5.30 9.26
C GLU A 32 16.96 -4.20 9.01
N LYS A 33 17.12 -3.04 9.66
CA LYS A 33 16.09 -1.97 9.71
C LYS A 33 15.47 -1.63 8.36
N THR A 34 16.29 -1.45 7.32
CA THR A 34 15.79 -1.11 5.97
C THR A 34 14.94 -2.22 5.38
N LYS A 35 15.38 -3.47 5.41
CA LYS A 35 14.59 -4.61 4.91
C LYS A 35 13.32 -4.82 5.72
N TYR A 36 13.39 -4.57 7.03
CA TYR A 36 12.23 -4.63 7.91
C TYR A 36 11.19 -3.57 7.52
N ALA A 37 11.64 -2.33 7.25
CA ALA A 37 10.80 -1.24 6.77
C ALA A 37 10.17 -1.54 5.40
N GLU A 38 10.95 -2.08 4.45
CA GLU A 38 10.45 -2.50 3.14
C GLU A 38 9.31 -3.51 3.25
N VAL A 39 9.46 -4.53 4.10
CA VAL A 39 8.41 -5.53 4.29
C VAL A 39 7.19 -4.95 5.02
N ARG A 40 7.37 -3.96 5.90
CA ARG A 40 6.24 -3.20 6.46
C ARG A 40 5.46 -2.45 5.37
N VAL A 41 6.16 -1.81 4.43
CA VAL A 41 5.50 -1.14 3.29
C VAL A 41 4.77 -2.15 2.39
N LEU A 42 5.36 -3.31 2.10
CA LEU A 42 4.67 -4.38 1.35
C LEU A 42 3.38 -4.82 2.04
N ARG A 43 3.43 -5.04 3.36
CA ARG A 43 2.27 -5.42 4.15
C ARG A 43 1.19 -4.32 4.18
N ALA A 44 1.63 -3.08 4.35
CA ALA A 44 0.74 -1.93 4.27
C ALA A 44 0.08 -1.84 2.89
N TYR A 45 0.82 -2.07 1.81
CA TYR A 45 0.28 -2.11 0.45
C TYR A 45 -0.70 -3.27 0.24
N SER A 46 -0.39 -4.47 0.75
CA SER A 46 -1.33 -5.60 0.72
C SER A 46 -2.65 -5.25 1.41
N TYR A 47 -2.61 -4.59 2.57
CA TYR A 47 -3.81 -4.10 3.27
C TYR A 47 -4.47 -2.90 2.59
N PHE A 48 -3.72 -2.04 1.92
CA PHE A 48 -4.31 -0.97 1.10
C PHE A 48 -5.16 -1.56 -0.04
N LEU A 49 -4.68 -2.59 -0.72
CA LEU A 49 -5.48 -3.31 -1.71
C LEU A 49 -6.70 -4.01 -1.09
N MET A 50 -6.55 -4.59 0.12
CA MET A 50 -7.68 -5.16 0.86
C MET A 50 -8.73 -4.10 1.22
N LEU A 51 -8.31 -2.91 1.60
CA LEU A 51 -9.19 -1.77 1.86
C LEU A 51 -9.95 -1.36 0.59
N ASP A 52 -9.24 -1.23 -0.52
CA ASP A 52 -9.80 -0.81 -1.81
C ASP A 52 -10.86 -1.81 -2.35
N PHE A 53 -10.50 -3.09 -2.38
CA PHE A 53 -11.35 -4.11 -3.01
C PHE A 53 -12.42 -4.69 -2.09
N PHE A 54 -12.18 -4.75 -0.77
CA PHE A 54 -13.03 -5.49 0.15
C PHE A 54 -13.57 -4.65 1.32
N GLY A 55 -12.89 -3.56 1.68
CA GLY A 55 -13.29 -2.61 2.72
C GLY A 55 -13.19 -3.13 4.15
N ASP A 56 -13.76 -4.31 4.42
CA ASP A 56 -13.75 -4.95 5.76
C ASP A 56 -13.27 -6.42 5.68
N PRO A 57 -12.02 -6.67 5.25
CA PRO A 57 -11.47 -8.01 5.16
C PRO A 57 -11.09 -8.55 6.54
N THR A 58 -10.69 -9.82 6.57
CA THR A 58 -10.00 -10.40 7.73
C THR A 58 -8.68 -9.67 7.96
N PHE A 59 -8.40 -9.34 9.22
CA PHE A 59 -7.19 -8.63 9.63
C PHE A 59 -6.31 -9.49 10.55
N ILE A 60 -5.00 -9.47 10.28
CA ILE A 60 -3.95 -10.09 11.09
C ILE A 60 -2.62 -9.37 10.82
N ASP A 61 -1.99 -8.82 11.85
CA ASP A 61 -0.73 -8.07 11.74
C ASP A 61 0.48 -8.75 12.38
N LYS A 62 0.29 -9.96 12.90
CA LYS A 62 1.32 -10.74 13.59
C LYS A 62 1.05 -12.24 13.48
N ILE A 63 2.07 -13.05 13.69
CA ILE A 63 1.90 -14.48 13.93
C ILE A 63 1.28 -14.69 15.32
N SER A 64 0.10 -15.29 15.35
CA SER A 64 -0.65 -15.51 16.59
C SER A 64 -1.45 -16.82 16.49
N ALA A 65 -1.70 -17.46 17.63
CA ALA A 65 -2.64 -18.55 17.74
C ALA A 65 -4.12 -18.08 17.77
N GLU A 66 -4.36 -16.77 17.86
CA GLU A 66 -5.70 -16.21 17.84
C GLU A 66 -6.32 -16.33 16.45
N THR A 67 -7.60 -16.61 16.39
CA THR A 67 -8.36 -16.63 15.14
C THR A 67 -8.46 -15.20 14.59
N PRO A 68 -8.02 -14.96 13.35
CA PRO A 68 -8.18 -13.65 12.72
C PRO A 68 -9.65 -13.23 12.64
N ARG A 69 -9.91 -11.95 12.86
CA ARG A 69 -11.26 -11.38 12.83
C ARG A 69 -11.38 -10.35 11.70
N GLN A 70 -12.60 -9.96 11.37
CA GLN A 70 -12.85 -8.88 10.42
C GLN A 70 -12.28 -7.55 10.93
N ALA A 71 -11.83 -6.70 10.02
CA ALA A 71 -11.15 -5.45 10.34
C ALA A 71 -11.99 -4.53 11.25
N HIS A 72 -13.32 -4.48 11.07
CA HIS A 72 -14.21 -3.70 11.93
C HIS A 72 -14.06 -4.03 13.42
N SER A 73 -13.76 -5.31 13.76
CA SER A 73 -13.60 -5.75 15.16
C SER A 73 -12.41 -5.12 15.88
N TYR A 74 -11.50 -4.50 15.17
CA TYR A 74 -10.32 -3.81 15.70
C TYR A 74 -10.53 -2.29 15.78
N ASN A 75 -11.62 -1.76 15.22
CA ASN A 75 -11.97 -0.35 15.34
C ASN A 75 -12.40 -0.03 16.77
N SER A 76 -11.86 1.02 17.37
CA SER A 76 -12.17 1.44 18.75
C SER A 76 -13.63 1.82 18.98
N LYS A 77 -14.39 2.09 17.91
CA LYS A 77 -15.82 2.40 17.95
C LYS A 77 -16.70 1.15 17.87
N PHE A 78 -16.10 -0.04 17.63
CA PHE A 78 -16.85 -1.29 17.59
C PHE A 78 -17.16 -1.79 19.00
N GLU A 79 -18.44 -2.05 19.26
CA GLU A 79 -18.96 -2.55 20.54
C GLU A 79 -19.49 -3.97 20.36
N SER A 80 -18.84 -4.94 21.02
CA SER A 80 -19.29 -6.34 20.98
C SER A 80 -20.70 -6.48 21.57
N GLY A 81 -21.57 -7.18 20.87
CA GLY A 81 -22.97 -7.39 21.28
C GLY A 81 -23.96 -6.33 20.80
N LYS A 82 -23.49 -5.22 20.23
CA LYS A 82 -24.33 -4.26 19.52
C LYS A 82 -24.72 -4.78 18.14
N SER A 83 -25.94 -4.51 17.71
CA SER A 83 -26.38 -4.81 16.36
C SER A 83 -25.90 -3.73 15.39
N TYR A 84 -25.29 -4.14 14.30
CA TYR A 84 -24.80 -3.27 13.23
C TYR A 84 -25.38 -3.72 11.89
N THR A 85 -25.66 -2.76 11.04
CA THR A 85 -25.91 -3.02 9.62
C THR A 85 -24.59 -3.38 8.91
N ARG A 86 -24.69 -4.01 7.74
CA ARG A 86 -23.52 -4.29 6.90
C ARG A 86 -22.77 -3.02 6.50
N ALA A 87 -23.47 -1.93 6.26
CA ALA A 87 -22.87 -0.65 5.89
C ALA A 87 -22.03 -0.07 7.05
N GLU A 88 -22.56 -0.12 8.28
CA GLU A 88 -21.83 0.32 9.46
C GLU A 88 -20.58 -0.52 9.73
N LEU A 89 -20.67 -1.85 9.61
CA LEU A 89 -19.50 -2.71 9.76
C LEU A 89 -18.44 -2.42 8.69
N LEU A 90 -18.87 -2.25 7.42
CA LEU A 90 -17.97 -1.90 6.32
C LEU A 90 -17.26 -0.57 6.59
N GLN A 91 -17.99 0.43 7.12
CA GLN A 91 -17.43 1.73 7.45
C GLN A 91 -16.40 1.64 8.57
N LEU A 92 -16.71 0.89 9.65
CA LEU A 92 -15.76 0.64 10.74
C LEU A 92 -14.49 -0.07 10.27
N GLY A 93 -14.64 -1.05 9.37
CA GLY A 93 -13.50 -1.77 8.78
C GLY A 93 -12.62 -0.86 7.93
N ARG A 94 -13.23 -0.03 7.07
CA ARG A 94 -12.52 0.95 6.23
C ARG A 94 -11.75 1.97 7.08
N GLU A 95 -12.40 2.54 8.09
CA GLU A 95 -11.78 3.51 8.99
C GLU A 95 -10.58 2.90 9.72
N PHE A 96 -10.74 1.68 10.25
CA PHE A 96 -9.64 0.98 10.89
C PHE A 96 -8.47 0.75 9.93
N LEU A 97 -8.72 0.17 8.75
CA LEU A 97 -7.66 -0.14 7.79
C LEU A 97 -6.98 1.09 7.24
N PHE A 98 -7.73 2.17 6.94
CA PHE A 98 -7.15 3.43 6.51
C PHE A 98 -6.11 3.93 7.53
N ASN A 99 -6.48 3.99 8.80
CA ASN A 99 -5.58 4.44 9.86
C ASN A 99 -4.40 3.49 10.04
N TRP A 100 -4.64 2.19 10.04
CA TRP A 100 -3.57 1.21 10.20
C TRP A 100 -2.54 1.27 9.05
N VAL A 101 -3.00 1.31 7.79
CA VAL A 101 -2.12 1.44 6.61
C VAL A 101 -1.32 2.74 6.67
N LYS A 102 -1.98 3.85 6.99
CA LYS A 102 -1.33 5.15 7.18
C LYS A 102 -0.21 5.07 8.22
N ASP A 103 -0.51 4.54 9.39
CA ASP A 103 0.42 4.48 10.51
C ASP A 103 1.61 3.54 10.22
N GLU A 104 1.38 2.42 9.51
CA GLU A 104 2.45 1.51 9.07
C GLU A 104 3.39 2.18 8.07
N LEU A 105 2.86 2.89 7.07
CA LEU A 105 3.66 3.61 6.08
C LEU A 105 4.49 4.72 6.72
N LEU A 106 3.88 5.54 7.58
CA LEU A 106 4.57 6.62 8.30
C LEU A 106 5.68 6.09 9.22
N ALA A 107 5.44 4.96 9.89
CA ALA A 107 6.43 4.37 10.79
C ALA A 107 7.56 3.62 10.04
N ALA A 108 7.34 3.21 8.79
CA ALA A 108 8.37 2.60 7.96
C ALA A 108 9.25 3.63 7.23
N GLU A 109 8.68 4.78 6.83
CA GLU A 109 9.35 5.81 6.01
C GLU A 109 10.78 6.16 6.47
N PRO A 110 11.06 6.41 7.76
CA PRO A 110 12.40 6.85 8.20
C PRO A 110 13.53 5.83 7.95
N ASP A 111 13.21 4.55 7.93
CA ASP A 111 14.19 3.46 7.80
C ASP A 111 14.33 2.94 6.35
N LEU A 112 13.59 3.51 5.38
CA LEU A 112 13.69 3.17 3.96
C LEU A 112 14.91 3.83 3.32
N LEU A 113 15.34 3.25 2.18
CA LEU A 113 16.31 3.87 1.29
C LEU A 113 15.79 5.24 0.80
N GLU A 114 16.72 6.15 0.50
CA GLU A 114 16.37 7.44 -0.09
C GLU A 114 15.75 7.23 -1.49
N ALA A 115 14.81 8.11 -1.83
CA ALA A 115 14.18 8.11 -3.14
C ALA A 115 15.20 8.46 -4.21
N LYS A 116 15.56 7.50 -5.06
CA LYS A 116 16.49 7.69 -6.18
C LYS A 116 16.12 6.79 -7.35
N PRO A 117 16.27 7.26 -8.59
CA PRO A 117 16.17 6.40 -9.74
C PRO A 117 17.37 5.45 -9.73
N GLU A 118 17.09 4.19 -9.81
CA GLU A 118 18.11 3.14 -9.86
C GLU A 118 18.13 2.49 -11.23
N THR A 119 19.24 1.92 -11.60
CA THR A 119 19.41 1.15 -12.82
C THR A 119 19.58 -0.32 -12.48
N ASP A 120 19.34 -1.19 -13.44
CA ASP A 120 19.52 -2.66 -13.32
C ASP A 120 20.95 -3.05 -12.89
N SER A 121 21.94 -2.15 -13.01
CA SER A 121 23.29 -2.36 -12.49
C SER A 121 23.45 -2.04 -11.01
N ASP A 122 22.47 -1.38 -10.38
CA ASP A 122 22.50 -1.05 -8.96
C ASP A 122 22.05 -2.24 -8.11
N ALA A 123 22.77 -2.50 -7.02
CA ALA A 123 22.45 -3.58 -6.09
C ALA A 123 21.07 -3.44 -5.43
N ASP A 124 20.55 -2.22 -5.37
CA ASP A 124 19.27 -1.86 -4.77
C ASP A 124 18.15 -1.67 -5.80
N TYR A 125 18.40 -1.99 -7.08
CA TYR A 125 17.40 -1.88 -8.15
C TYR A 125 16.13 -2.68 -7.80
N GLY A 126 14.98 -2.02 -7.94
CA GLY A 126 13.66 -2.62 -7.65
C GLY A 126 13.32 -2.80 -6.19
N ARG A 127 14.14 -2.31 -5.25
CA ARG A 127 13.81 -2.28 -3.83
C ARG A 127 12.83 -1.15 -3.53
N ILE A 128 12.10 -1.30 -2.42
CA ILE A 128 11.18 -0.26 -1.95
C ILE A 128 11.99 0.85 -1.27
N ASP A 129 11.71 2.07 -1.66
CA ASP A 129 12.34 3.28 -1.14
C ASP A 129 11.29 4.29 -0.61
N LYS A 130 11.77 5.47 -0.17
CA LYS A 130 10.91 6.56 0.30
C LYS A 130 9.95 7.05 -0.78
N GLY A 131 10.37 7.06 -2.06
CA GLY A 131 9.50 7.48 -3.17
C GLY A 131 8.28 6.57 -3.33
N THR A 132 8.47 5.26 -3.21
CA THR A 132 7.37 4.29 -3.18
C THR A 132 6.43 4.54 -2.00
N CYS A 133 6.98 4.77 -0.79
CA CYS A 133 6.19 5.06 0.40
C CYS A 133 5.37 6.36 0.24
N TRP A 134 5.99 7.43 -0.25
CA TRP A 134 5.32 8.71 -0.49
C TRP A 134 4.18 8.60 -1.51
N LEU A 135 4.39 7.84 -2.59
CA LEU A 135 3.35 7.58 -3.58
C LEU A 135 2.15 6.85 -2.97
N LEU A 136 2.39 5.84 -2.14
CA LEU A 136 1.32 5.12 -1.45
C LEU A 136 0.57 6.00 -0.45
N LEU A 137 1.27 6.83 0.33
CA LEU A 137 0.67 7.79 1.25
C LEU A 137 -0.17 8.84 0.50
N SER A 138 0.36 9.42 -0.58
CA SER A 138 -0.39 10.37 -1.40
C SER A 138 -1.69 9.76 -1.92
N ARG A 139 -1.64 8.54 -2.47
CA ARG A 139 -2.83 7.83 -2.97
C ARG A 139 -3.84 7.49 -1.85
N LEU A 140 -3.35 7.06 -0.69
CA LEU A 140 -4.19 6.76 0.46
C LEU A 140 -4.93 8.01 0.94
N TYR A 141 -4.23 9.11 1.11
CA TYR A 141 -4.80 10.38 1.53
C TYR A 141 -5.75 10.99 0.49
N LEU A 142 -5.41 10.88 -0.80
CA LEU A 142 -6.27 11.35 -1.89
C LEU A 142 -7.65 10.67 -1.86
N ASN A 143 -7.68 9.39 -1.50
CA ASN A 143 -8.90 8.60 -1.45
C ASN A 143 -9.55 8.53 -0.05
N ALA A 144 -9.03 9.28 0.93
CA ALA A 144 -9.50 9.23 2.31
C ALA A 144 -11.01 9.54 2.44
N GLY A 145 -11.54 10.45 1.61
CA GLY A 145 -12.98 10.74 1.59
C GLY A 145 -13.83 9.50 1.33
N THR A 146 -13.41 8.62 0.41
CA THR A 146 -14.10 7.37 0.11
C THR A 146 -14.03 6.38 1.28
N TYR A 147 -12.88 6.29 1.96
CA TYR A 147 -12.70 5.34 3.06
C TYR A 147 -13.34 5.80 4.36
N LEU A 148 -13.38 7.11 4.59
CA LEU A 148 -13.90 7.72 5.84
C LEU A 148 -15.35 8.19 5.74
N ASN A 149 -16.05 7.83 4.65
CA ASN A 149 -17.47 8.16 4.42
C ASN A 149 -17.77 9.66 4.32
N ASN A 150 -16.86 10.41 3.73
CA ASN A 150 -17.00 11.86 3.54
C ASN A 150 -17.45 12.22 2.12
N ASP A 151 -18.10 11.31 1.40
CA ASP A 151 -18.68 11.46 0.04
C ASP A 151 -17.75 12.11 -1.00
N GLY A 152 -16.43 12.10 -0.74
CA GLY A 152 -15.42 12.66 -1.63
C GLY A 152 -15.39 14.20 -1.71
N GLN A 153 -16.31 14.90 -1.04
CA GLN A 153 -16.37 16.35 -1.08
C GLN A 153 -15.59 17.04 0.06
N ASP A 154 -15.52 16.38 1.22
CA ASP A 154 -14.79 16.86 2.40
C ASP A 154 -13.71 15.87 2.80
N ASN A 155 -12.71 15.70 1.96
CA ASN A 155 -11.56 14.89 2.31
C ASN A 155 -10.67 15.66 3.31
N PRO A 156 -10.55 15.23 4.58
CA PRO A 156 -9.77 15.95 5.59
C PRO A 156 -8.25 15.88 5.37
N TYR A 157 -7.82 15.12 4.35
CA TYR A 157 -6.40 14.83 4.05
C TYR A 157 -5.91 15.42 2.71
N TRP A 158 -6.62 16.40 2.13
CA TRP A 158 -6.17 17.05 0.89
C TRP A 158 -4.76 17.63 0.99
N LYS A 159 -4.44 18.22 2.14
CA LYS A 159 -3.13 18.83 2.38
C LYS A 159 -2.03 17.78 2.41
N GLU A 160 -2.22 16.70 3.16
CA GLU A 160 -1.26 15.59 3.25
C GLU A 160 -1.12 14.86 1.91
N ALA A 161 -2.22 14.69 1.16
CA ALA A 161 -2.18 14.12 -0.18
C ALA A 161 -1.27 14.94 -1.11
N LEU A 162 -1.39 16.27 -1.07
CA LEU A 162 -0.56 17.19 -1.84
C LEU A 162 0.89 17.15 -1.38
N GLU A 163 1.16 17.25 -0.08
CA GLU A 163 2.52 17.24 0.47
C GLU A 163 3.31 15.98 0.05
N TYR A 164 2.66 14.81 0.09
CA TYR A 164 3.30 13.56 -0.33
C TYR A 164 3.42 13.42 -1.84
N ALA A 165 2.50 13.99 -2.63
CA ALA A 165 2.63 14.08 -4.07
C ALA A 165 3.80 15.00 -4.48
N GLU A 166 3.97 16.14 -3.81
CA GLU A 166 5.08 17.06 -4.01
C GLU A 166 6.43 16.40 -3.72
N LYS A 167 6.56 15.65 -2.62
CA LYS A 167 7.76 14.85 -2.32
C LYS A 167 8.15 13.91 -3.47
N VAL A 168 7.16 13.26 -4.12
CA VAL A 168 7.43 12.39 -5.28
C VAL A 168 7.87 13.20 -6.49
N ILE A 169 7.23 14.35 -6.76
CA ILE A 169 7.55 15.22 -7.90
C ILE A 169 8.94 15.85 -7.75
N GLU A 170 9.31 16.24 -6.54
CA GLU A 170 10.61 16.84 -6.21
C GLU A 170 11.74 15.80 -6.09
N SER A 171 11.40 14.52 -6.01
CA SER A 171 12.39 13.43 -5.97
C SER A 171 13.11 13.29 -7.30
N PRO A 172 14.23 12.55 -7.36
CA PRO A 172 14.92 12.27 -8.61
C PRO A 172 14.12 11.40 -9.61
N TYR A 173 12.96 10.87 -9.22
CA TYR A 173 12.11 10.13 -10.15
C TYR A 173 11.52 11.04 -11.22
N ALA A 174 11.47 10.54 -12.44
CA ALA A 174 10.85 11.24 -13.56
C ALA A 174 10.10 10.25 -14.45
N LEU A 175 9.05 10.72 -15.10
CA LEU A 175 8.37 9.93 -16.10
C LEU A 175 9.31 9.55 -17.23
N PHE A 176 9.16 8.34 -17.73
CA PHE A 176 9.84 7.91 -18.93
C PHE A 176 9.18 8.59 -20.13
N ASP A 177 9.93 9.38 -20.85
CA ASP A 177 9.46 10.15 -21.99
C ASP A 177 10.26 9.86 -23.28
N ASP A 178 9.85 10.51 -24.39
CA ASP A 178 10.50 10.35 -25.70
C ASP A 178 12.00 10.66 -25.70
N SER A 179 12.49 11.54 -24.82
CA SER A 179 13.91 11.89 -24.76
C SER A 179 14.77 10.74 -24.27
N LYS A 180 14.19 9.82 -23.47
CA LYS A 180 14.85 8.64 -22.91
C LYS A 180 14.79 7.42 -23.82
N MET A 181 14.01 7.48 -24.90
CA MET A 181 13.91 6.37 -25.87
C MET A 181 15.12 6.29 -26.78
N SER A 182 15.59 5.07 -27.04
CA SER A 182 16.62 4.84 -28.05
C SER A 182 16.14 5.21 -29.47
N ALA A 183 17.07 5.53 -30.37
CA ALA A 183 16.75 5.81 -31.77
C ALA A 183 16.06 4.60 -32.45
N GLU A 184 16.48 3.38 -32.11
CA GLU A 184 15.90 2.14 -32.60
C GLU A 184 14.44 1.95 -32.12
N ALA A 185 14.16 2.18 -30.84
CA ALA A 185 12.80 2.09 -30.32
C ALA A 185 11.87 3.10 -30.99
N LYS A 186 12.33 4.33 -31.22
CA LYS A 186 11.59 5.36 -31.97
C LYS A 186 11.32 4.96 -33.41
N ALA A 187 12.34 4.42 -34.09
CA ALA A 187 12.25 3.95 -35.48
C ALA A 187 11.25 2.80 -35.64
N ASN A 188 11.11 1.94 -34.61
CA ASN A 188 10.14 0.83 -34.54
C ASN A 188 8.74 1.28 -34.11
N GLY A 189 8.52 2.58 -33.87
CA GLY A 189 7.22 3.14 -33.55
C GLY A 189 6.73 2.87 -32.12
N TYR A 190 7.61 2.44 -31.22
CA TYR A 190 7.24 2.25 -29.80
C TYR A 190 6.93 3.59 -29.14
N LYS A 191 6.02 3.53 -28.16
CA LYS A 191 5.71 4.64 -27.28
C LYS A 191 6.47 4.47 -25.94
N PRO A 192 6.71 5.55 -25.17
CA PRO A 192 7.41 5.43 -23.88
C PRO A 192 6.84 4.36 -22.96
N TYR A 193 5.52 4.28 -22.85
CA TYR A 193 4.87 3.30 -21.98
C TYR A 193 4.96 1.84 -22.49
N ASP A 194 5.13 1.62 -23.80
CA ASP A 194 5.32 0.26 -24.35
C ASP A 194 6.59 -0.39 -23.80
N LEU A 195 7.63 0.41 -23.60
CA LEU A 195 8.93 -0.05 -23.11
C LEU A 195 8.91 -0.44 -21.63
N LEU A 196 7.96 0.09 -20.85
CA LEU A 196 7.79 -0.28 -19.43
C LEU A 196 7.28 -1.72 -19.25
N PHE A 197 6.72 -2.33 -20.29
CA PHE A 197 6.14 -3.68 -20.26
C PHE A 197 6.91 -4.70 -21.11
N MET A 198 7.99 -4.29 -21.73
CA MET A 198 8.82 -5.14 -22.63
C MET A 198 10.10 -5.64 -21.96
N GLY A 199 10.37 -5.23 -20.69
CA GLY A 199 11.53 -5.63 -19.92
C GLY A 199 11.38 -6.98 -19.20
#